data_f07e96e760d63c0fc2782153e15bfa97
#
_entry.id   f07e96e760d63c0fc2782153e15bfa97
#
_cell.length_a   1.000
_cell.length_b   1.000
_cell.length_c   1.000
_cell.angle_alpha   90.00
_cell.angle_beta   90.00
_cell.angle_gamma   90.00
#
_symmetry.space_group_name_H-M   'P 1'
#
loop_
_entity.id
_entity.type
_entity.pdbx_description
1 polymer ?
#
loop_
_entity_poly.entity_id
_entity_poly.type
_entity_poly.pdbx_seq_one_letter_code
_entity_poly.pdbx_strand_id
1 'polypeptide(L)'
;MFGLDPTLITFSIYIFGMIFIGVLAYYYTNNLSDYILGGRKLGSFVTAMSAGASDMSGWLLMGLPGAVYVSGLVEGWIAIGLIFGAYFNWLLVAGRLRIYTEFNNNALTLPEYFHHRFGTSHNLLKIVSATIILAFFTIYCASGVVAGAKLFQNLFSVDYSTAIWYGALATIVYTFIGGFLAVSWTDTIQATLMIFALILTPLFIFLSLGDASQFTEVLHQAEMAASKDFTDLFSSTTPLGLLSLAAWGLGYFGQPHILARFMAAYSVKSLIKARRISMTWMVICLAGAIGIGFFGIPYFFANPSVASVVNNEPEQVFIELAKLLFNPWIAGILLSAILAAVMSTLSAQLLISSSSITEDFYKGFIRPKASEKELVWLGRAMVLVIAGIAIWIAQDENSKVLKLVEFAWAGFGSAFGPVVLFSLFWKRMTSSAAMAGMVVGAVVVFAWKSVIPQTSEWFNVYEMIPGFIFASLAIIVVSLLSAEPENEVKETFEKAEKAYKEAK
;
A
#
# COMPACT_ATOMS: atom_id res chain seq x y z
N MET A 1 26.42 -4.73 -34.24
CA MET A 1 25.34 -5.14 -33.37
C MET A 1 25.02 -3.96 -32.48
N PHE A 2 23.81 -3.43 -32.52
CA PHE A 2 23.37 -2.36 -31.61
C PHE A 2 23.49 -2.90 -30.18
N GLY A 3 24.48 -2.40 -29.43
CA GLY A 3 24.69 -2.77 -28.03
C GLY A 3 23.62 -2.11 -27.16
N LEU A 4 22.36 -2.55 -27.28
CA LEU A 4 21.30 -2.14 -26.39
C LEU A 4 21.61 -2.69 -24.99
N ASP A 5 21.51 -1.83 -23.99
CA ASP A 5 21.68 -2.22 -22.57
C ASP A 5 20.65 -3.31 -22.23
N PRO A 6 21.09 -4.48 -21.73
CA PRO A 6 20.20 -5.56 -21.31
C PRO A 6 19.14 -5.13 -20.31
N THR A 7 19.46 -4.20 -19.42
CA THR A 7 18.53 -3.63 -18.45
C THR A 7 17.41 -2.87 -19.15
N LEU A 8 17.75 -2.04 -20.15
CA LEU A 8 16.76 -1.32 -20.96
C LEU A 8 15.83 -2.28 -21.72
N ILE A 9 16.38 -3.38 -22.24
CA ILE A 9 15.58 -4.40 -22.95
C ILE A 9 14.60 -5.06 -21.98
N THR A 10 15.05 -5.51 -20.82
CA THR A 10 14.17 -6.19 -19.83
C THR A 10 13.08 -5.26 -19.32
N PHE A 11 13.40 -3.99 -19.03
CA PHE A 11 12.40 -2.98 -18.66
C PHE A 11 11.39 -2.73 -19.78
N SER A 12 11.85 -2.61 -21.03
CA SER A 12 10.97 -2.41 -22.18
C SER A 12 10.00 -3.57 -22.34
N ILE A 13 10.49 -4.82 -22.28
CA ILE A 13 9.65 -6.04 -22.36
C ILE A 13 8.62 -6.03 -21.24
N TYR A 14 9.02 -5.70 -20.02
CA TYR A 14 8.13 -5.63 -18.88
C TYR A 14 7.03 -4.57 -19.09
N ILE A 15 7.38 -3.33 -19.44
CA ILE A 15 6.44 -2.22 -19.64
C ILE A 15 5.46 -2.54 -20.80
N PHE A 16 5.96 -3.02 -21.94
CA PHE A 16 5.09 -3.40 -23.06
C PHE A 16 4.15 -4.54 -22.69
N GLY A 17 4.62 -5.53 -21.91
CA GLY A 17 3.77 -6.59 -21.37
C GLY A 17 2.62 -6.06 -20.51
N MET A 18 2.90 -5.09 -19.63
CA MET A 18 1.88 -4.46 -18.77
C MET A 18 0.87 -3.65 -19.60
N ILE A 19 1.33 -2.88 -20.58
CA ILE A 19 0.44 -2.13 -21.49
C ILE A 19 -0.44 -3.09 -22.29
N PHE A 20 0.12 -4.19 -22.80
CA PHE A 20 -0.63 -5.21 -23.53
C PHE A 20 -1.77 -5.81 -22.69
N ILE A 21 -1.50 -6.13 -21.41
CA ILE A 21 -2.53 -6.61 -20.48
C ILE A 21 -3.59 -5.51 -20.23
N GLY A 22 -3.17 -4.26 -20.10
CA GLY A 22 -4.07 -3.11 -19.98
C GLY A 22 -5.03 -3.00 -21.16
N VAL A 23 -4.52 -3.17 -22.38
CA VAL A 23 -5.34 -3.16 -23.60
C VAL A 23 -6.28 -4.36 -23.64
N LEU A 24 -5.84 -5.56 -23.27
CA LEU A 24 -6.73 -6.72 -23.16
C LEU A 24 -7.87 -6.47 -22.18
N ALA A 25 -7.56 -5.98 -20.99
CA ALA A 25 -8.55 -5.71 -19.95
C ALA A 25 -9.57 -4.62 -20.37
N TYR A 26 -9.17 -3.68 -21.22
CA TYR A 26 -10.05 -2.66 -21.78
C TYR A 26 -11.28 -3.29 -22.49
N TYR A 27 -11.08 -4.38 -23.25
CA TYR A 27 -12.15 -5.06 -23.95
C TYR A 27 -13.14 -5.80 -23.02
N TYR A 28 -12.73 -6.07 -21.78
CA TYR A 28 -13.58 -6.71 -20.77
C TYR A 28 -14.25 -5.72 -19.82
N THR A 29 -13.96 -4.41 -19.94
CA THR A 29 -14.52 -3.35 -19.09
C THR A 29 -15.69 -2.69 -19.79
N ASN A 30 -16.93 -3.07 -19.42
CA ASN A 30 -18.15 -2.63 -20.12
C ASN A 30 -18.93 -1.55 -19.37
N ASN A 31 -18.82 -1.47 -18.06
CA ASN A 31 -19.59 -0.58 -17.20
C ASN A 31 -18.75 -0.08 -16.01
N LEU A 32 -19.33 0.80 -15.20
CA LEU A 32 -18.66 1.40 -14.06
C LEU A 32 -18.29 0.35 -12.99
N SER A 33 -19.12 -0.66 -12.73
CA SER A 33 -18.84 -1.74 -11.80
C SER A 33 -17.62 -2.57 -12.24
N ASP A 34 -17.50 -2.85 -13.54
CA ASP A 34 -16.30 -3.51 -14.08
C ASP A 34 -15.07 -2.62 -13.94
N TYR A 35 -15.20 -1.30 -14.16
CA TYR A 35 -14.12 -0.35 -14.06
C TYR A 35 -13.61 -0.16 -12.62
N ILE A 36 -14.51 -0.15 -11.61
CA ILE A 36 -14.17 0.12 -10.19
C ILE A 36 -13.84 -1.15 -9.42
N LEU A 37 -14.56 -2.28 -9.63
CA LEU A 37 -14.43 -3.52 -8.84
C LEU A 37 -14.34 -4.79 -9.69
N GLY A 38 -14.14 -4.70 -11.01
CA GLY A 38 -14.09 -5.87 -11.88
C GLY A 38 -15.35 -6.73 -11.82
N GLY A 39 -16.51 -6.12 -11.59
CA GLY A 39 -17.81 -6.82 -11.49
C GLY A 39 -17.89 -7.83 -10.33
N ARG A 40 -17.06 -7.72 -9.31
CA ARG A 40 -16.94 -8.64 -8.15
C ARG A 40 -16.68 -10.10 -8.57
N LYS A 41 -15.82 -10.30 -9.57
CA LYS A 41 -15.54 -11.63 -10.15
C LYS A 41 -14.12 -12.13 -9.87
N LEU A 42 -13.36 -11.48 -8.97
CA LEU A 42 -12.00 -11.88 -8.70
C LEU A 42 -11.93 -13.26 -8.01
N GLY A 43 -11.24 -14.20 -8.64
CA GLY A 43 -10.91 -15.49 -8.05
C GLY A 43 -9.88 -15.39 -6.92
N SER A 44 -9.76 -16.44 -6.10
CA SER A 44 -8.91 -16.43 -4.89
C SER A 44 -7.46 -16.04 -5.14
N PHE A 45 -6.86 -16.54 -6.23
CA PHE A 45 -5.45 -16.28 -6.55
C PHE A 45 -5.24 -14.81 -6.93
N VAL A 46 -6.04 -14.29 -7.87
CA VAL A 46 -5.94 -12.89 -8.31
C VAL A 46 -6.25 -11.94 -7.15
N THR A 47 -7.26 -12.25 -6.32
CA THR A 47 -7.58 -11.43 -5.14
C THR A 47 -6.39 -11.38 -4.16
N ALA A 48 -5.73 -12.53 -3.92
CA ALA A 48 -4.59 -12.60 -3.02
C ALA A 48 -3.39 -11.82 -3.53
N MET A 49 -3.02 -12.05 -4.80
CA MET A 49 -1.85 -11.43 -5.41
C MET A 49 -2.06 -9.93 -5.64
N SER A 50 -3.26 -9.53 -6.07
CA SER A 50 -3.59 -8.12 -6.25
C SER A 50 -3.65 -7.37 -4.91
N ALA A 51 -4.21 -7.97 -3.84
CA ALA A 51 -4.18 -7.37 -2.52
C ALA A 51 -2.76 -7.19 -2.01
N GLY A 52 -1.90 -8.20 -2.17
CA GLY A 52 -0.49 -8.14 -1.78
C GLY A 52 0.32 -7.12 -2.60
N ALA A 53 0.24 -7.20 -3.93
CA ALA A 53 1.00 -6.30 -4.80
C ALA A 53 0.56 -4.83 -4.69
N SER A 54 -0.73 -4.56 -4.50
CA SER A 54 -1.21 -3.19 -4.33
C SER A 54 -0.83 -2.56 -2.98
N ASP A 55 -0.53 -3.38 -1.99
CA ASP A 55 -0.06 -2.98 -0.68
C ASP A 55 1.46 -2.74 -0.66
N MET A 56 2.21 -3.70 -1.20
CA MET A 56 3.67 -3.77 -1.17
C MET A 56 4.27 -2.92 -2.30
N SER A 57 4.37 -1.61 -2.07
CA SER A 57 4.93 -0.63 -3.01
C SER A 57 6.47 -0.61 -3.03
N GLY A 58 7.05 0.44 -3.60
CA GLY A 58 8.49 0.69 -3.55
C GLY A 58 9.09 0.65 -2.13
N TRP A 59 8.29 0.88 -1.08
CA TRP A 59 8.79 0.78 0.29
C TRP A 59 9.29 -0.63 0.65
N LEU A 60 8.69 -1.70 0.08
CA LEU A 60 9.11 -3.07 0.36
C LEU A 60 10.50 -3.40 -0.20
N LEU A 61 10.83 -2.88 -1.38
CA LEU A 61 12.11 -3.19 -2.06
C LEU A 61 13.19 -2.12 -1.84
N MET A 62 12.81 -0.95 -1.36
CA MET A 62 13.72 0.17 -1.13
C MET A 62 13.69 0.63 0.34
N GLY A 63 12.52 1.02 0.84
CA GLY A 63 12.36 1.63 2.16
C GLY A 63 12.71 0.69 3.31
N LEU A 64 12.09 -0.49 3.38
CA LEU A 64 12.34 -1.46 4.45
C LEU A 64 13.76 -2.03 4.40
N PRO A 65 14.30 -2.47 3.24
CA PRO A 65 15.72 -2.87 3.17
C PRO A 65 16.67 -1.75 3.58
N GLY A 66 16.40 -0.50 3.18
CA GLY A 66 17.19 0.65 3.58
C GLY A 66 17.15 0.92 5.08
N ALA A 67 15.98 0.83 5.71
CA ALA A 67 15.82 0.98 7.16
C ALA A 67 16.58 -0.12 7.92
N VAL A 68 16.47 -1.39 7.48
CA VAL A 68 17.21 -2.51 8.07
C VAL A 68 18.72 -2.36 7.86
N TYR A 69 19.17 -1.89 6.70
CA TYR A 69 20.60 -1.61 6.45
C TYR A 69 21.17 -0.60 7.43
N VAL A 70 20.40 0.44 7.77
CA VAL A 70 20.83 1.49 8.71
C VAL A 70 20.68 1.05 10.17
N SER A 71 19.57 0.39 10.50
CA SER A 71 19.16 0.16 11.89
C SER A 71 19.30 -1.28 12.36
N GLY A 72 19.49 -2.25 11.48
CA GLY A 72 19.54 -3.67 11.82
C GLY A 72 18.16 -4.29 11.96
N LEU A 73 18.11 -5.46 12.61
CA LEU A 73 16.91 -6.30 12.70
C LEU A 73 15.77 -5.69 13.54
N VAL A 74 16.01 -4.64 14.31
CA VAL A 74 14.96 -3.93 15.05
C VAL A 74 13.85 -3.41 14.12
N GLU A 75 14.18 -3.01 12.89
CA GLU A 75 13.19 -2.59 11.88
C GLU A 75 12.28 -3.75 11.42
N GLY A 76 12.66 -4.99 11.70
CA GLY A 76 11.82 -6.17 11.49
C GLY A 76 10.49 -6.12 12.24
N TRP A 77 10.36 -5.30 13.29
CA TRP A 77 9.09 -5.08 13.99
C TRP A 77 8.01 -4.46 13.09
N ILE A 78 8.40 -3.68 12.08
CA ILE A 78 7.47 -3.21 11.03
C ILE A 78 6.84 -4.42 10.33
N ALA A 79 7.65 -5.37 9.88
CA ALA A 79 7.18 -6.58 9.20
C ALA A 79 6.31 -7.46 10.11
N ILE A 80 6.71 -7.64 11.37
CA ILE A 80 5.93 -8.38 12.38
C ILE A 80 4.55 -7.73 12.55
N GLY A 81 4.51 -6.41 12.77
CA GLY A 81 3.25 -5.68 12.90
C GLY A 81 2.37 -5.81 11.66
N LEU A 82 2.94 -5.63 10.48
CA LEU A 82 2.23 -5.77 9.21
C LEU A 82 1.65 -7.18 9.00
N ILE A 83 2.41 -8.25 9.32
CA ILE A 83 1.93 -9.64 9.21
C ILE A 83 0.72 -9.86 10.11
N PHE A 84 0.77 -9.43 11.36
CA PHE A 84 -0.36 -9.56 12.28
C PHE A 84 -1.55 -8.70 11.82
N GLY A 85 -1.32 -7.45 11.46
CA GLY A 85 -2.37 -6.56 10.98
C GLY A 85 -3.08 -7.08 9.73
N ALA A 86 -2.31 -7.52 8.73
CA ALA A 86 -2.86 -8.13 7.52
C ALA A 86 -3.65 -9.40 7.84
N TYR A 87 -3.11 -10.30 8.68
CA TYR A 87 -3.80 -11.53 9.05
C TYR A 87 -5.16 -11.26 9.68
N PHE A 88 -5.22 -10.34 10.65
CA PHE A 88 -6.47 -9.96 11.28
C PHE A 88 -7.42 -9.23 10.34
N ASN A 89 -6.91 -8.41 9.43
CA ASN A 89 -7.74 -7.76 8.41
C ASN A 89 -8.39 -8.81 7.48
N TRP A 90 -7.63 -9.78 6.99
CA TRP A 90 -8.17 -10.90 6.21
C TRP A 90 -9.18 -11.75 7.00
N LEU A 91 -8.93 -11.96 8.30
CA LEU A 91 -9.76 -12.82 9.15
C LEU A 91 -11.07 -12.16 9.56
N LEU A 92 -11.00 -10.88 9.95
CA LEU A 92 -12.10 -10.17 10.60
C LEU A 92 -12.88 -9.31 9.61
N VAL A 93 -12.19 -8.64 8.69
CA VAL A 93 -12.79 -7.63 7.81
C VAL A 93 -13.19 -8.19 6.45
N ALA A 94 -12.31 -8.92 5.77
CA ALA A 94 -12.48 -9.25 4.36
C ALA A 94 -13.85 -9.88 4.02
N GLY A 95 -14.21 -10.95 4.69
CA GLY A 95 -15.48 -11.66 4.43
C GLY A 95 -16.71 -10.87 4.84
N ARG A 96 -16.64 -10.14 5.96
CA ARG A 96 -17.74 -9.26 6.40
C ARG A 96 -17.95 -8.12 5.42
N LEU A 97 -16.89 -7.41 5.06
CA LEU A 97 -16.96 -6.27 4.13
C LEU A 97 -17.53 -6.69 2.78
N ARG A 98 -17.12 -7.88 2.28
CA ARG A 98 -17.66 -8.44 1.03
C ARG A 98 -19.19 -8.57 1.04
N ILE A 99 -19.75 -9.11 2.12
CA ILE A 99 -21.20 -9.28 2.29
C ILE A 99 -21.88 -7.95 2.60
N TYR A 100 -21.33 -7.19 3.55
CA TYR A 100 -21.96 -5.94 3.98
C TYR A 100 -22.08 -4.93 2.84
N THR A 101 -21.14 -4.87 1.92
CA THR A 101 -21.24 -3.98 0.75
C THR A 101 -22.34 -4.41 -0.23
N GLU A 102 -22.62 -5.72 -0.35
CA GLU A 102 -23.78 -6.18 -1.15
C GLU A 102 -25.11 -5.79 -0.51
N PHE A 103 -25.27 -6.01 0.80
CA PHE A 103 -26.48 -5.65 1.54
C PHE A 103 -26.71 -4.14 1.63
N ASN A 104 -25.65 -3.34 1.50
CA ASN A 104 -25.71 -1.89 1.49
C ASN A 104 -25.67 -1.35 0.05
N ASN A 105 -26.73 -1.63 -0.69
CA ASN A 105 -26.99 -1.17 -2.06
C ASN A 105 -25.90 -1.57 -3.08
N ASN A 106 -25.25 -2.71 -2.86
CA ASN A 106 -24.15 -3.18 -3.71
C ASN A 106 -23.03 -2.12 -3.90
N ALA A 107 -22.67 -1.42 -2.83
CA ALA A 107 -21.77 -0.28 -2.83
C ALA A 107 -20.43 -0.61 -3.54
N LEU A 108 -20.00 0.24 -4.46
CA LEU A 108 -18.79 0.06 -5.27
C LEU A 108 -17.55 0.71 -4.61
N THR A 109 -17.75 1.72 -3.76
CA THR A 109 -16.68 2.42 -3.05
C THR A 109 -16.88 2.35 -1.54
N LEU A 110 -15.83 2.60 -0.76
CA LEU A 110 -15.95 2.70 0.70
C LEU A 110 -16.82 3.89 1.14
N PRO A 111 -16.70 5.09 0.54
CA PRO A 111 -17.61 6.20 0.85
C PRO A 111 -19.08 5.85 0.61
N GLU A 112 -19.37 5.15 -0.49
CA GLU A 112 -20.73 4.68 -0.79
C GLU A 112 -21.21 3.63 0.23
N TYR A 113 -20.33 2.69 0.61
CA TYR A 113 -20.63 1.72 1.66
C TYR A 113 -21.00 2.41 2.98
N PHE A 114 -20.22 3.40 3.43
CA PHE A 114 -20.53 4.12 4.67
C PHE A 114 -21.85 4.90 4.57
N HIS A 115 -22.12 5.52 3.43
CA HIS A 115 -23.38 6.23 3.17
C HIS A 115 -24.59 5.32 3.39
N HIS A 116 -24.61 4.17 2.75
CA HIS A 116 -25.72 3.22 2.84
C HIS A 116 -25.75 2.48 4.18
N ARG A 117 -24.57 2.10 4.74
CA ARG A 117 -24.45 1.41 6.02
C ARG A 117 -25.09 2.20 7.18
N PHE A 118 -25.03 3.51 7.12
CA PHE A 118 -25.56 4.38 8.17
C PHE A 118 -26.87 5.07 7.79
N GLY A 119 -27.46 4.76 6.66
CA GLY A 119 -28.78 5.27 6.23
C GLY A 119 -28.83 6.80 6.13
N THR A 120 -27.75 7.45 5.68
CA THR A 120 -27.68 8.90 5.64
C THR A 120 -28.48 9.48 4.50
N SER A 121 -29.36 10.45 4.77
CA SER A 121 -30.04 11.25 3.75
C SER A 121 -29.13 12.29 3.09
N HIS A 122 -28.01 12.62 3.74
CA HIS A 122 -27.06 13.63 3.28
C HIS A 122 -25.77 13.00 2.79
N ASN A 123 -25.23 13.51 1.67
CA ASN A 123 -24.00 13.02 1.10
C ASN A 123 -22.71 13.47 1.86
N LEU A 124 -22.83 14.13 3.00
CA LEU A 124 -21.67 14.68 3.73
C LEU A 124 -20.67 13.61 4.12
N LEU A 125 -21.12 12.42 4.55
CA LEU A 125 -20.24 11.31 4.89
C LEU A 125 -19.45 10.80 3.66
N LYS A 126 -20.09 10.76 2.49
CA LYS A 126 -19.41 10.45 1.22
C LYS A 126 -18.33 11.48 0.88
N ILE A 127 -18.64 12.78 1.03
CA ILE A 127 -17.69 13.87 0.76
C ILE A 127 -16.49 13.78 1.67
N VAL A 128 -16.69 13.68 2.97
CA VAL A 128 -15.63 13.65 3.97
C VAL A 128 -14.73 12.44 3.72
N SER A 129 -15.30 11.25 3.52
CA SER A 129 -14.51 10.05 3.25
C SER A 129 -13.75 10.14 1.91
N ALA A 130 -14.38 10.61 0.84
CA ALA A 130 -13.72 10.79 -0.45
C ALA A 130 -12.61 11.86 -0.38
N THR A 131 -12.82 12.95 0.35
CA THR A 131 -11.80 13.99 0.56
C THR A 131 -10.57 13.45 1.28
N ILE A 132 -10.76 12.65 2.33
CA ILE A 132 -9.67 11.99 3.06
C ILE A 132 -8.93 11.00 2.16
N ILE A 133 -9.66 10.21 1.35
CA ILE A 133 -9.07 9.30 0.36
C ILE A 133 -8.17 10.08 -0.61
N LEU A 134 -8.66 11.16 -1.19
CA LEU A 134 -7.90 11.96 -2.13
C LEU A 134 -6.65 12.57 -1.51
N ALA A 135 -6.78 13.14 -0.30
CA ALA A 135 -5.65 13.79 0.39
C ALA A 135 -4.50 12.79 0.63
N PHE A 136 -4.78 11.67 1.28
CA PHE A 136 -3.72 10.73 1.63
C PHE A 136 -3.22 9.90 0.43
N PHE A 137 -4.08 9.52 -0.52
CA PHE A 137 -3.59 8.83 -1.71
C PHE A 137 -2.75 9.71 -2.62
N THR A 138 -3.01 11.01 -2.70
CA THR A 138 -2.15 11.90 -3.47
C THR A 138 -0.73 11.90 -2.92
N ILE A 139 -0.55 11.92 -1.59
CA ILE A 139 0.75 11.81 -0.92
C ILE A 139 1.36 10.42 -1.14
N TYR A 140 0.55 9.36 -1.03
CA TYR A 140 1.04 8.01 -1.24
C TYR A 140 1.44 7.78 -2.72
N CYS A 141 0.68 8.30 -3.68
CA CYS A 141 1.05 8.27 -5.10
C CYS A 141 2.40 8.97 -5.35
N ALA A 142 2.66 10.08 -4.66
CA ALA A 142 3.94 10.78 -4.76
C ALA A 142 5.10 9.87 -4.31
N SER A 143 4.93 9.04 -3.28
CA SER A 143 5.98 8.08 -2.87
C SER A 143 6.33 7.08 -3.97
N GLY A 144 5.33 6.61 -4.71
CA GLY A 144 5.54 5.74 -5.88
C GLY A 144 6.29 6.45 -7.00
N VAL A 145 5.95 7.72 -7.27
CA VAL A 145 6.67 8.54 -8.26
C VAL A 145 8.12 8.75 -7.84
N VAL A 146 8.40 9.06 -6.56
CA VAL A 146 9.77 9.19 -6.01
C VAL A 146 10.54 7.89 -6.16
N ALA A 147 9.94 6.74 -5.80
CA ALA A 147 10.61 5.44 -5.92
C ALA A 147 10.96 5.11 -7.39
N GLY A 148 10.04 5.34 -8.31
CA GLY A 148 10.27 5.19 -9.75
C GLY A 148 11.36 6.15 -10.26
N ALA A 149 11.35 7.42 -9.84
CA ALA A 149 12.35 8.41 -10.22
C ALA A 149 13.75 7.99 -9.75
N LYS A 150 13.92 7.62 -8.49
CA LYS A 150 15.19 7.13 -7.94
C LYS A 150 15.71 5.90 -8.68
N LEU A 151 14.82 4.98 -9.05
CA LEU A 151 15.19 3.81 -9.85
C LEU A 151 15.72 4.22 -11.24
N PHE A 152 15.00 5.05 -11.98
CA PHE A 152 15.41 5.48 -13.31
C PHE A 152 16.67 6.36 -13.28
N GLN A 153 16.79 7.26 -12.31
CA GLN A 153 17.98 8.10 -12.09
C GLN A 153 19.22 7.21 -11.86
N ASN A 154 19.12 6.22 -10.99
CA ASN A 154 20.25 5.32 -10.68
C ASN A 154 20.64 4.44 -11.88
N LEU A 155 19.67 3.90 -12.61
CA LEU A 155 19.94 2.96 -13.69
C LEU A 155 20.42 3.60 -14.98
N PHE A 156 19.87 4.75 -15.33
CA PHE A 156 20.09 5.39 -16.63
C PHE A 156 20.87 6.69 -16.54
N SER A 157 21.32 7.06 -15.31
CA SER A 157 22.11 8.27 -15.06
C SER A 157 21.47 9.53 -15.67
N VAL A 158 20.14 9.61 -15.62
CA VAL A 158 19.36 10.79 -16.03
C VAL A 158 19.08 11.66 -14.81
N ASP A 159 18.82 12.97 -15.06
CA ASP A 159 18.47 13.85 -13.93
C ASP A 159 17.14 13.45 -13.30
N TYR A 160 17.00 13.76 -12.02
CA TYR A 160 15.80 13.42 -11.24
C TYR A 160 14.52 13.99 -11.86
N SER A 161 14.56 15.23 -12.36
CA SER A 161 13.43 15.88 -13.04
C SER A 161 12.96 15.15 -14.29
N THR A 162 13.86 14.49 -15.02
CA THR A 162 13.56 13.62 -16.17
C THR A 162 13.10 12.24 -15.72
N ALA A 163 13.76 11.66 -14.71
CA ALA A 163 13.46 10.34 -14.16
C ALA A 163 12.04 10.25 -13.60
N ILE A 164 11.52 11.33 -12.97
CA ILE A 164 10.14 11.43 -12.49
C ILE A 164 9.13 11.07 -13.60
N TRP A 165 9.30 11.61 -14.79
CA TRP A 165 8.38 11.37 -15.91
C TRP A 165 8.44 9.93 -16.39
N TYR A 166 9.63 9.34 -16.48
CA TYR A 166 9.77 7.93 -16.89
C TYR A 166 9.09 6.98 -15.91
N GLY A 167 9.33 7.17 -14.60
CA GLY A 167 8.71 6.37 -13.55
C GLY A 167 7.18 6.49 -13.51
N ALA A 168 6.66 7.71 -13.67
CA ALA A 168 5.23 7.99 -13.64
C ALA A 168 4.50 7.51 -14.90
N LEU A 169 5.01 7.83 -16.10
CA LEU A 169 4.36 7.52 -17.36
C LEU A 169 4.13 6.03 -17.56
N ALA A 170 5.10 5.20 -17.18
CA ALA A 170 4.98 3.74 -17.26
C ALA A 170 3.69 3.24 -16.56
N THR A 171 3.36 3.80 -15.39
CA THR A 171 2.17 3.41 -14.63
C THR A 171 0.88 4.04 -15.16
N ILE A 172 0.94 5.33 -15.49
CA ILE A 172 -0.23 6.11 -15.90
C ILE A 172 -0.87 5.52 -17.15
N VAL A 173 -0.05 5.12 -18.14
CA VAL A 173 -0.56 4.66 -19.45
C VAL A 173 -1.47 3.45 -19.32
N TYR A 174 -1.05 2.38 -18.66
CA TYR A 174 -1.90 1.18 -18.58
C TYR A 174 -3.07 1.35 -17.60
N THR A 175 -2.90 2.14 -16.54
CA THR A 175 -3.99 2.42 -15.57
C THR A 175 -5.10 3.22 -16.23
N PHE A 176 -4.76 4.22 -17.03
CA PHE A 176 -5.70 5.02 -17.80
C PHE A 176 -6.54 4.15 -18.75
N ILE A 177 -5.94 3.16 -19.40
CA ILE A 177 -6.60 2.32 -20.39
C ILE A 177 -7.53 1.31 -19.74
N GLY A 178 -7.06 0.50 -18.77
CA GLY A 178 -7.66 -0.77 -18.42
C GLY A 178 -8.52 -0.84 -17.15
N GLY A 179 -8.49 0.15 -16.25
CA GLY A 179 -9.27 0.13 -15.00
C GLY A 179 -8.90 -1.02 -14.06
N PHE A 180 -9.85 -1.44 -13.20
CA PHE A 180 -9.60 -2.40 -12.11
C PHE A 180 -9.17 -3.80 -12.57
N LEU A 181 -9.72 -4.30 -13.68
CA LEU A 181 -9.33 -5.61 -14.21
C LEU A 181 -7.89 -5.61 -14.69
N ALA A 182 -7.48 -4.55 -15.40
CA ALA A 182 -6.08 -4.40 -15.82
C ALA A 182 -5.15 -4.39 -14.62
N VAL A 183 -5.45 -3.55 -13.62
CA VAL A 183 -4.65 -3.45 -12.39
C VAL A 183 -4.57 -4.81 -11.70
N SER A 184 -5.68 -5.53 -11.51
CA SER A 184 -5.68 -6.82 -10.81
C SER A 184 -4.93 -7.92 -11.57
N TRP A 185 -4.94 -7.93 -12.90
CA TRP A 185 -4.19 -8.90 -13.70
C TRP A 185 -2.69 -8.58 -13.73
N THR A 186 -2.34 -7.31 -13.92
CA THR A 186 -0.93 -6.88 -13.84
C THR A 186 -0.36 -7.11 -12.44
N ASP A 187 -1.11 -6.83 -11.37
CA ASP A 187 -0.71 -7.08 -9.99
C ASP A 187 -0.28 -8.53 -9.76
N THR A 188 -0.94 -9.49 -10.42
CA THR A 188 -0.59 -10.92 -10.30
C THR A 188 0.81 -11.21 -10.84
N ILE A 189 1.17 -10.63 -11.98
CA ILE A 189 2.50 -10.77 -12.58
C ILE A 189 3.53 -10.00 -11.74
N GLN A 190 3.18 -8.81 -11.34
CA GLN A 190 4.03 -7.93 -10.52
C GLN A 190 4.37 -8.57 -9.17
N ALA A 191 3.37 -9.14 -8.48
CA ALA A 191 3.60 -9.90 -7.25
C ALA A 191 4.52 -11.11 -7.46
N THR A 192 4.43 -11.75 -8.62
CA THR A 192 5.31 -12.88 -8.96
C THR A 192 6.75 -12.41 -9.16
N LEU A 193 6.97 -11.30 -9.85
CA LEU A 193 8.32 -10.72 -9.99
C LEU A 193 8.91 -10.31 -8.64
N MET A 194 8.09 -9.69 -7.78
CA MET A 194 8.52 -9.24 -6.46
C MET A 194 8.98 -10.40 -5.58
N ILE A 195 8.22 -11.50 -5.48
CA ILE A 195 8.60 -12.63 -4.64
C ILE A 195 9.89 -13.30 -5.14
N PHE A 196 10.08 -13.43 -6.45
CA PHE A 196 11.33 -13.97 -7.01
C PHE A 196 12.53 -13.06 -6.68
N ALA A 197 12.40 -11.75 -6.84
CA ALA A 197 13.46 -10.81 -6.51
C ALA A 197 13.82 -10.86 -5.01
N LEU A 198 12.81 -10.93 -4.15
CA LEU A 198 12.97 -10.95 -2.69
C LEU A 198 13.45 -12.30 -2.13
N ILE A 199 13.35 -13.39 -2.88
CA ILE A 199 13.97 -14.67 -2.54
C ILE A 199 15.42 -14.73 -3.06
N LEU A 200 15.62 -14.41 -4.33
CA LEU A 200 16.90 -14.61 -4.98
C LEU A 200 17.97 -13.65 -4.46
N THR A 201 17.65 -12.37 -4.31
CA THR A 201 18.65 -11.38 -3.95
C THR A 201 19.29 -11.65 -2.59
N PRO A 202 18.58 -11.82 -1.46
CA PRO A 202 19.20 -12.09 -0.17
C PRO A 202 19.96 -13.42 -0.15
N LEU A 203 19.47 -14.44 -0.90
CA LEU A 203 20.18 -15.72 -1.04
C LEU A 203 21.55 -15.52 -1.70
N PHE A 204 21.61 -14.77 -2.79
CA PHE A 204 22.87 -14.54 -3.49
C PHE A 204 23.81 -13.63 -2.71
N ILE A 205 23.30 -12.64 -1.96
CA ILE A 205 24.13 -11.83 -1.06
C ILE A 205 24.79 -12.74 -0.01
N PHE A 206 23.99 -13.58 0.66
CA PHE A 206 24.51 -14.50 1.68
C PHE A 206 25.57 -15.44 1.10
N LEU A 207 25.32 -16.03 -0.06
CA LEU A 207 26.30 -16.90 -0.74
C LEU A 207 27.57 -16.15 -1.17
N SER A 208 27.50 -14.87 -1.48
CA SER A 208 28.65 -14.05 -1.85
C SER A 208 29.54 -13.67 -0.66
N LEU A 209 29.02 -13.73 0.57
CA LEU A 209 29.74 -13.48 1.80
C LEU A 209 30.57 -14.67 2.30
N GLY A 210 30.51 -15.82 1.58
CA GLY A 210 31.23 -17.03 1.93
C GLY A 210 30.41 -18.00 2.78
N ASP A 211 31.02 -18.57 3.80
CA ASP A 211 30.32 -19.45 4.76
C ASP A 211 29.73 -18.67 5.95
N ALA A 212 28.96 -19.35 6.79
CA ALA A 212 28.32 -18.76 7.95
C ALA A 212 29.31 -18.16 8.96
N SER A 213 30.55 -18.69 9.05
CA SER A 213 31.57 -18.18 9.97
C SER A 213 32.14 -16.87 9.47
N GLN A 214 32.42 -16.77 8.18
CA GLN A 214 32.88 -15.54 7.52
C GLN A 214 31.81 -14.43 7.61
N PHE A 215 30.57 -14.78 7.35
CA PHE A 215 29.44 -13.86 7.52
C PHE A 215 29.39 -13.28 8.93
N THR A 216 29.45 -14.14 9.96
CA THR A 216 29.37 -13.71 11.35
C THR A 216 30.57 -12.83 11.75
N GLU A 217 31.77 -13.17 11.28
CA GLU A 217 32.97 -12.37 11.55
C GLU A 217 32.89 -10.96 10.94
N VAL A 218 32.50 -10.86 9.66
CA VAL A 218 32.37 -9.58 8.96
C VAL A 218 31.24 -8.73 9.57
N LEU A 219 30.12 -9.35 9.94
CA LEU A 219 29.03 -8.66 10.63
C LEU A 219 29.49 -8.09 11.97
N HIS A 220 30.21 -8.89 12.78
CA HIS A 220 30.72 -8.45 14.06
C HIS A 220 31.73 -7.28 13.92
N GLN A 221 32.59 -7.31 12.89
CA GLN A 221 33.46 -6.20 12.57
C GLN A 221 32.70 -4.93 12.20
N ALA A 222 31.60 -5.07 11.41
CA ALA A 222 30.71 -3.96 11.06
C ALA A 222 30.00 -3.37 12.31
N GLU A 223 29.54 -4.22 13.22
CA GLU A 223 28.94 -3.83 14.50
C GLU A 223 29.92 -3.05 15.39
N MET A 224 31.13 -3.54 15.51
CA MET A 224 32.18 -2.84 16.26
C MET A 224 32.51 -1.47 15.65
N ALA A 225 32.62 -1.38 14.33
CA ALA A 225 32.91 -0.13 13.63
C ALA A 225 31.77 0.88 13.76
N ALA A 226 30.51 0.42 13.72
CA ALA A 226 29.34 1.25 13.89
C ALA A 226 28.97 1.53 15.36
N SER A 227 29.61 0.87 16.33
CA SER A 227 29.24 0.85 17.75
C SER A 227 27.75 0.51 17.95
N LYS A 228 27.26 -0.48 17.21
CA LYS A 228 25.84 -0.84 17.12
C LYS A 228 25.67 -2.36 16.93
N ASP A 229 24.74 -2.95 17.65
CA ASP A 229 24.32 -4.35 17.46
C ASP A 229 23.20 -4.39 16.43
N PHE A 230 23.49 -4.89 15.22
CA PHE A 230 22.53 -5.02 14.14
C PHE A 230 21.63 -6.26 14.26
N THR A 231 21.98 -7.21 15.13
CA THR A 231 21.19 -8.42 15.39
C THR A 231 20.15 -8.22 16.48
N ASP A 232 20.27 -7.15 17.26
CA ASP A 232 19.37 -6.87 18.37
C ASP A 232 17.97 -6.46 17.90
N LEU A 233 16.98 -7.18 18.41
CA LEU A 233 15.56 -6.94 18.10
C LEU A 233 14.86 -6.00 19.10
N PHE A 234 15.46 -5.71 20.25
CA PHE A 234 14.75 -5.09 21.37
C PHE A 234 15.46 -3.88 21.98
N SER A 235 16.74 -3.99 22.27
CA SER A 235 17.44 -2.99 23.09
C SER A 235 17.98 -1.80 22.30
N SER A 236 17.98 -1.89 20.97
CA SER A 236 18.40 -0.79 20.10
C SER A 236 17.37 0.35 19.97
N THR A 237 16.18 0.18 20.58
CA THR A 237 15.12 1.22 20.64
C THR A 237 14.35 1.10 21.95
N THR A 238 13.49 2.10 22.23
CA THR A 238 12.66 2.11 23.42
C THR A 238 11.40 1.22 23.26
N PRO A 239 10.72 0.83 24.34
CA PRO A 239 9.45 0.13 24.24
C PRO A 239 8.40 0.87 23.41
N LEU A 240 8.38 2.20 23.47
CA LEU A 240 7.48 3.03 22.64
C LEU A 240 7.93 3.03 21.17
N GLY A 241 9.22 2.96 20.92
CA GLY A 241 9.76 2.76 19.57
C GLY A 241 9.34 1.43 18.97
N LEU A 242 9.46 0.32 19.73
CA LEU A 242 8.97 -0.99 19.29
C LEU A 242 7.47 -0.99 19.01
N LEU A 243 6.69 -0.36 19.89
CA LEU A 243 5.24 -0.19 19.69
C LEU A 243 4.95 0.59 18.41
N SER A 244 5.73 1.64 18.12
CA SER A 244 5.59 2.46 16.91
C SER A 244 5.86 1.66 15.64
N LEU A 245 6.91 0.82 15.62
CA LEU A 245 7.22 -0.06 14.51
C LEU A 245 6.11 -1.12 14.31
N ALA A 246 5.67 -1.77 15.39
CA ALA A 246 4.61 -2.77 15.31
C ALA A 246 3.24 -2.19 14.94
N ALA A 247 2.98 -0.93 15.27
CA ALA A 247 1.71 -0.25 15.00
C ALA A 247 1.38 -0.10 13.51
N TRP A 248 2.36 -0.27 12.61
CA TRP A 248 2.11 -0.28 11.16
C TRP A 248 1.00 -1.27 10.78
N GLY A 249 0.85 -2.36 11.54
CA GLY A 249 -0.21 -3.35 11.33
C GLY A 249 -1.63 -2.80 11.45
N LEU A 250 -1.86 -1.78 12.28
CA LEU A 250 -3.17 -1.14 12.43
C LEU A 250 -3.66 -0.50 11.12
N GLY A 251 -2.74 -0.08 10.27
CA GLY A 251 -3.04 0.53 8.99
C GLY A 251 -3.88 -0.33 8.06
N TYR A 252 -3.74 -1.66 8.13
CA TYR A 252 -4.47 -2.57 7.24
C TYR A 252 -5.97 -2.43 7.29
N PHE A 253 -6.53 -2.13 8.45
CA PHE A 253 -7.98 -1.99 8.62
C PHE A 253 -8.58 -0.79 7.90
N GLY A 254 -7.73 0.18 7.52
CA GLY A 254 -8.15 1.44 6.91
C GLY A 254 -7.71 1.66 5.45
N GLN A 255 -6.99 0.74 4.80
CA GLN A 255 -6.44 0.96 3.46
C GLN A 255 -7.48 0.74 2.35
N PRO A 256 -7.98 1.79 1.66
CA PRO A 256 -9.08 1.64 0.72
C PRO A 256 -8.74 0.73 -0.48
N HIS A 257 -7.49 0.77 -0.96
CA HIS A 257 -7.04 -0.05 -2.09
C HIS A 257 -6.99 -1.55 -1.75
N ILE A 258 -6.67 -1.93 -0.52
CA ILE A 258 -6.72 -3.31 -0.05
C ILE A 258 -8.17 -3.75 0.16
N LEU A 259 -8.96 -2.92 0.85
CA LEU A 259 -10.37 -3.20 1.14
C LEU A 259 -11.20 -3.37 -0.13
N ALA A 260 -10.91 -2.61 -1.20
CA ALA A 260 -11.55 -2.78 -2.50
C ALA A 260 -11.34 -4.18 -3.09
N ARG A 261 -10.18 -4.83 -2.87
CA ARG A 261 -9.94 -6.21 -3.31
C ARG A 261 -10.83 -7.22 -2.58
N PHE A 262 -11.12 -6.95 -1.30
CA PHE A 262 -12.09 -7.77 -0.56
C PHE A 262 -13.51 -7.60 -1.09
N MET A 263 -13.90 -6.36 -1.40
CA MET A 263 -15.19 -6.06 -2.00
C MET A 263 -15.34 -6.69 -3.40
N ALA A 264 -14.24 -6.77 -4.16
CA ALA A 264 -14.21 -7.31 -5.51
C ALA A 264 -14.16 -8.84 -5.60
N ALA A 265 -13.91 -9.54 -4.49
CA ALA A 265 -13.79 -10.99 -4.46
C ALA A 265 -15.12 -11.69 -4.84
N TYR A 266 -15.00 -12.83 -5.50
CA TYR A 266 -16.15 -13.61 -5.95
C TYR A 266 -17.06 -14.08 -4.80
N SER A 267 -16.50 -14.55 -3.68
CA SER A 267 -17.26 -15.05 -2.55
C SER A 267 -16.45 -15.03 -1.24
N VAL A 268 -17.12 -15.20 -0.08
CA VAL A 268 -16.46 -15.36 1.23
C VAL A 268 -15.54 -16.57 1.24
N LYS A 269 -15.96 -17.70 0.64
CA LYS A 269 -15.12 -18.91 0.54
C LYS A 269 -13.85 -18.68 -0.29
N SER A 270 -13.93 -17.84 -1.34
CA SER A 270 -12.76 -17.46 -2.14
C SER A 270 -11.76 -16.63 -1.32
N LEU A 271 -12.24 -15.77 -0.41
CA LEU A 271 -11.40 -14.97 0.49
C LEU A 271 -10.63 -15.81 1.51
N ILE A 272 -11.19 -16.94 1.97
CA ILE A 272 -10.47 -17.86 2.88
C ILE A 272 -9.24 -18.46 2.19
N LYS A 273 -9.38 -18.85 0.90
CA LYS A 273 -8.26 -19.33 0.09
C LYS A 273 -7.28 -18.20 -0.22
N ALA A 274 -7.79 -17.03 -0.59
CA ALA A 274 -6.99 -15.84 -0.88
C ALA A 274 -6.12 -15.44 0.32
N ARG A 275 -6.66 -15.44 1.54
CA ARG A 275 -5.91 -15.16 2.76
C ARG A 275 -4.67 -16.06 2.90
N ARG A 276 -4.82 -17.38 2.71
CA ARG A 276 -3.68 -18.31 2.82
C ARG A 276 -2.58 -17.99 1.82
N ILE A 277 -2.96 -17.73 0.57
CA ILE A 277 -2.01 -17.38 -0.50
C ILE A 277 -1.33 -16.04 -0.19
N SER A 278 -2.12 -15.01 0.12
CA SER A 278 -1.61 -13.67 0.38
C SER A 278 -0.68 -13.62 1.60
N MET A 279 -1.04 -14.29 2.70
CA MET A 279 -0.19 -14.33 3.90
C MET A 279 1.11 -15.10 3.68
N THR A 280 1.09 -16.22 2.95
CA THR A 280 2.32 -16.94 2.60
C THR A 280 3.24 -16.07 1.73
N TRP A 281 2.69 -15.44 0.70
CA TRP A 281 3.40 -14.53 -0.17
C TRP A 281 4.01 -13.36 0.64
N MET A 282 3.22 -12.73 1.49
CA MET A 282 3.61 -11.60 2.30
C MET A 282 4.77 -11.92 3.26
N VAL A 283 4.69 -13.03 3.98
CA VAL A 283 5.75 -13.46 4.93
C VAL A 283 7.07 -13.67 4.19
N ILE A 284 7.04 -14.33 3.02
CA ILE A 284 8.24 -14.57 2.21
C ILE A 284 8.82 -13.23 1.72
N CYS A 285 7.98 -12.33 1.20
CA CYS A 285 8.43 -11.04 0.68
C CYS A 285 9.04 -10.16 1.79
N LEU A 286 8.40 -10.08 2.95
CA LEU A 286 8.92 -9.28 4.07
C LEU A 286 10.23 -9.87 4.63
N ALA A 287 10.33 -11.20 4.75
CA ALA A 287 11.57 -11.86 5.14
C ALA A 287 12.70 -11.58 4.14
N GLY A 288 12.38 -11.62 2.84
CA GLY A 288 13.34 -11.27 1.78
C GLY A 288 13.81 -9.83 1.84
N ALA A 289 12.89 -8.88 2.07
CA ALA A 289 13.22 -7.45 2.20
C ALA A 289 14.14 -7.18 3.41
N ILE A 290 13.83 -7.79 4.56
CA ILE A 290 14.70 -7.73 5.74
C ILE A 290 16.06 -8.36 5.43
N GLY A 291 16.08 -9.53 4.78
CA GLY A 291 17.32 -10.21 4.39
C GLY A 291 18.21 -9.37 3.48
N ILE A 292 17.65 -8.63 2.53
CA ILE A 292 18.42 -7.73 1.66
C ILE A 292 19.13 -6.64 2.47
N GLY A 293 18.39 -5.97 3.36
CA GLY A 293 18.97 -4.95 4.22
C GLY A 293 20.03 -5.52 5.16
N PHE A 294 19.70 -6.59 5.86
CA PHE A 294 20.57 -7.21 6.86
C PHE A 294 21.86 -7.80 6.27
N PHE A 295 21.77 -8.58 5.20
CA PHE A 295 22.96 -9.12 4.53
C PHE A 295 23.73 -8.04 3.75
N GLY A 296 23.09 -6.94 3.39
CA GLY A 296 23.73 -5.77 2.79
C GLY A 296 24.74 -5.11 3.74
N ILE A 297 24.52 -5.16 5.08
CA ILE A 297 25.42 -4.56 6.08
C ILE A 297 26.84 -5.13 5.95
N PRO A 298 27.08 -6.43 6.16
CA PRO A 298 28.42 -6.99 6.02
C PRO A 298 28.95 -6.95 4.58
N TYR A 299 28.08 -7.04 3.57
CA TYR A 299 28.51 -6.95 2.20
C TYR A 299 29.18 -5.60 1.86
N PHE A 300 28.52 -4.49 2.17
CA PHE A 300 29.08 -3.15 1.92
C PHE A 300 30.18 -2.78 2.89
N PHE A 301 30.20 -3.32 4.10
CA PHE A 301 31.32 -3.17 5.01
C PHE A 301 32.60 -3.82 4.46
N ALA A 302 32.50 -5.02 3.90
CA ALA A 302 33.60 -5.71 3.25
C ALA A 302 34.03 -5.08 1.91
N ASN A 303 33.14 -4.29 1.26
CA ASN A 303 33.37 -3.68 -0.05
C ASN A 303 33.19 -2.15 -0.02
N PRO A 304 34.02 -1.40 0.74
CA PRO A 304 33.82 0.03 0.95
C PRO A 304 33.91 0.89 -0.31
N SER A 305 34.60 0.40 -1.36
CA SER A 305 34.71 1.10 -2.64
C SER A 305 33.37 1.28 -3.38
N VAL A 306 32.39 0.40 -3.13
CA VAL A 306 31.05 0.44 -3.74
C VAL A 306 29.95 0.85 -2.76
N ALA A 307 30.30 1.11 -1.49
CA ALA A 307 29.35 1.43 -0.42
C ALA A 307 28.88 2.90 -0.43
N SER A 308 29.55 3.80 -1.15
CA SER A 308 29.31 5.24 -1.07
C SER A 308 27.88 5.64 -1.42
N VAL A 309 27.28 5.02 -2.44
CA VAL A 309 25.89 5.30 -2.84
C VAL A 309 24.92 4.92 -1.73
N VAL A 310 25.07 3.70 -1.21
CA VAL A 310 24.14 3.15 -0.20
C VAL A 310 24.29 3.86 1.15
N ASN A 311 25.49 4.27 1.50
CA ASN A 311 25.74 5.04 2.75
C ASN A 311 25.08 6.43 2.72
N ASN A 312 24.98 7.05 1.54
CA ASN A 312 24.30 8.32 1.36
C ASN A 312 22.78 8.14 1.16
N GLU A 313 22.38 7.10 0.43
CA GLU A 313 21.01 6.81 0.07
C GLU A 313 20.66 5.33 0.37
N PRO A 314 20.39 4.97 1.64
CA PRO A 314 20.13 3.58 2.07
C PRO A 314 18.96 2.89 1.32
N GLU A 315 17.97 3.65 0.88
CA GLU A 315 16.86 3.13 0.08
C GLU A 315 17.32 2.53 -1.26
N GLN A 316 18.58 2.73 -1.68
CA GLN A 316 19.15 2.14 -2.90
C GLN A 316 19.88 0.81 -2.67
N VAL A 317 19.89 0.27 -1.44
CA VAL A 317 20.61 -0.97 -1.09
C VAL A 317 20.27 -2.14 -2.01
N PHE A 318 18.98 -2.35 -2.33
CA PHE A 318 18.56 -3.41 -3.26
C PHE A 318 19.05 -3.16 -4.70
N ILE A 319 18.98 -1.91 -5.17
CA ILE A 319 19.40 -1.54 -6.53
C ILE A 319 20.88 -1.83 -6.71
N GLU A 320 21.71 -1.37 -5.77
CA GLU A 320 23.16 -1.55 -5.85
C GLU A 320 23.56 -3.02 -5.73
N LEU A 321 22.95 -3.79 -4.81
CA LEU A 321 23.22 -5.23 -4.70
C LEU A 321 22.81 -6.00 -5.95
N ALA A 322 21.67 -5.64 -6.55
CA ALA A 322 21.24 -6.28 -7.81
C ALA A 322 22.24 -6.02 -8.96
N LYS A 323 22.77 -4.79 -9.06
CA LYS A 323 23.77 -4.42 -10.07
C LYS A 323 25.11 -5.10 -9.85
N LEU A 324 25.55 -5.26 -8.60
CA LEU A 324 26.87 -5.79 -8.24
C LEU A 324 26.92 -7.32 -8.30
N LEU A 325 25.83 -8.02 -7.96
CA LEU A 325 25.83 -9.47 -7.77
C LEU A 325 25.37 -10.25 -9.02
N PHE A 326 24.64 -9.61 -9.91
CA PHE A 326 24.01 -10.30 -11.03
C PHE A 326 24.51 -9.76 -12.38
N ASN A 327 24.51 -10.64 -13.38
CA ASN A 327 24.75 -10.18 -14.75
C ASN A 327 23.63 -9.22 -15.20
N PRO A 328 23.87 -8.32 -16.18
CA PRO A 328 22.93 -7.26 -16.55
C PRO A 328 21.52 -7.74 -16.93
N TRP A 329 21.35 -8.95 -17.47
CA TRP A 329 20.04 -9.50 -17.80
C TRP A 329 19.24 -9.87 -16.56
N ILE A 330 19.87 -10.57 -15.61
CA ILE A 330 19.23 -10.96 -14.35
C ILE A 330 18.99 -9.71 -13.51
N ALA A 331 19.98 -8.82 -13.41
CA ALA A 331 19.82 -7.54 -12.72
C ALA A 331 18.62 -6.75 -13.26
N GLY A 332 18.47 -6.65 -14.58
CA GLY A 332 17.33 -5.97 -15.19
C GLY A 332 15.97 -6.61 -14.84
N ILE A 333 15.88 -7.93 -14.76
CA ILE A 333 14.66 -8.63 -14.30
C ILE A 333 14.37 -8.32 -12.83
N LEU A 334 15.41 -8.42 -11.96
CA LEU A 334 15.25 -8.14 -10.52
C LEU A 334 14.86 -6.67 -10.25
N LEU A 335 15.47 -5.75 -10.98
CA LEU A 335 15.16 -4.33 -10.89
C LEU A 335 13.78 -3.98 -11.47
N SER A 336 13.29 -4.77 -12.46
CA SER A 336 11.89 -4.66 -12.89
C SER A 336 10.90 -5.02 -11.78
N ALA A 337 11.32 -5.75 -10.72
CA ALA A 337 10.48 -5.97 -9.55
C ALA A 337 10.26 -4.69 -8.72
N ILE A 338 11.22 -3.76 -8.68
CA ILE A 338 10.99 -2.44 -8.05
C ILE A 338 9.93 -1.67 -8.85
N LEU A 339 10.09 -1.63 -10.17
CA LEU A 339 9.11 -0.98 -11.03
C LEU A 339 7.74 -1.64 -10.91
N ALA A 340 7.69 -2.98 -10.78
CA ALA A 340 6.48 -3.75 -10.54
C ALA A 340 5.78 -3.33 -9.23
N ALA A 341 6.54 -3.21 -8.14
CA ALA A 341 6.02 -2.78 -6.84
C ALA A 341 5.48 -1.34 -6.87
N VAL A 342 6.22 -0.44 -7.53
CA VAL A 342 5.78 0.95 -7.73
C VAL A 342 4.50 0.99 -8.56
N MET A 343 4.49 0.32 -9.70
CA MET A 343 3.38 0.36 -10.66
C MET A 343 2.09 -0.26 -10.10
N SER A 344 2.16 -1.40 -9.39
CA SER A 344 1.00 -2.08 -8.81
C SER A 344 0.28 -1.19 -7.78
N THR A 345 1.05 -0.59 -6.87
CA THR A 345 0.47 0.24 -5.82
C THR A 345 -0.02 1.58 -6.38
N LEU A 346 0.79 2.26 -7.19
CA LEU A 346 0.42 3.55 -7.79
C LEU A 346 -0.85 3.44 -8.65
N SER A 347 -0.96 2.38 -9.47
CA SER A 347 -2.16 2.15 -10.28
C SER A 347 -3.41 1.89 -9.44
N ALA A 348 -3.27 1.12 -8.37
CA ALA A 348 -4.36 0.86 -7.43
C ALA A 348 -4.86 2.13 -6.75
N GLN A 349 -3.94 2.98 -6.31
CA GLN A 349 -4.23 4.25 -5.64
C GLN A 349 -4.86 5.27 -6.59
N LEU A 350 -4.31 5.41 -7.80
CA LEU A 350 -4.87 6.27 -8.84
C LEU A 350 -6.30 5.85 -9.20
N LEU A 351 -6.55 4.54 -9.31
CA LEU A 351 -7.87 4.03 -9.62
C LEU A 351 -8.89 4.31 -8.51
N ILE A 352 -8.55 4.02 -7.25
CA ILE A 352 -9.46 4.28 -6.11
C ILE A 352 -9.73 5.78 -5.97
N SER A 353 -8.72 6.62 -6.08
CA SER A 353 -8.86 8.08 -6.02
C SER A 353 -9.76 8.60 -7.16
N SER A 354 -9.55 8.12 -8.38
CA SER A 354 -10.38 8.50 -9.53
C SER A 354 -11.83 8.02 -9.38
N SER A 355 -12.02 6.82 -8.81
CA SER A 355 -13.35 6.26 -8.51
C SER A 355 -14.09 7.09 -7.47
N SER A 356 -13.40 7.54 -6.42
CA SER A 356 -13.99 8.42 -5.40
C SER A 356 -14.42 9.76 -5.99
N ILE A 357 -13.64 10.35 -6.90
CA ILE A 357 -14.07 11.58 -7.59
C ILE A 357 -15.29 11.30 -8.48
N THR A 358 -15.27 10.21 -9.21
CA THR A 358 -16.29 9.91 -10.22
C THR A 358 -17.61 9.51 -9.58
N GLU A 359 -17.59 8.51 -8.68
CA GLU A 359 -18.81 7.96 -8.06
C GLU A 359 -19.29 8.83 -6.90
N ASP A 360 -18.36 9.25 -6.02
CA ASP A 360 -18.76 9.89 -4.77
C ASP A 360 -18.98 11.40 -4.91
N PHE A 361 -18.16 12.11 -5.72
CA PHE A 361 -18.37 13.53 -5.98
C PHE A 361 -19.21 13.81 -7.21
N TYR A 362 -18.79 13.36 -8.39
CA TYR A 362 -19.44 13.78 -9.63
C TYR A 362 -20.85 13.22 -9.75
N LYS A 363 -21.01 11.91 -9.68
CA LYS A 363 -22.33 11.26 -9.73
C LYS A 363 -23.17 11.58 -8.48
N GLY A 364 -22.54 11.65 -7.32
CA GLY A 364 -23.24 11.95 -6.06
C GLY A 364 -23.81 13.38 -5.98
N PHE A 365 -23.17 14.38 -6.61
CA PHE A 365 -23.54 15.79 -6.44
C PHE A 365 -23.77 16.56 -7.72
N ILE A 366 -22.86 16.40 -8.72
CA ILE A 366 -22.86 17.27 -9.90
C ILE A 366 -23.86 16.75 -10.93
N ARG A 367 -23.82 15.44 -11.20
CA ARG A 367 -24.63 14.83 -12.24
C ARG A 367 -25.14 13.42 -11.89
N PRO A 368 -26.16 13.31 -11.02
CA PRO A 368 -26.69 12.00 -10.57
C PRO A 368 -27.18 11.08 -11.69
N LYS A 369 -27.52 11.64 -12.86
CA LYS A 369 -27.98 10.92 -14.05
C LYS A 369 -26.90 10.79 -15.13
N ALA A 370 -25.62 10.89 -14.77
CA ALA A 370 -24.51 10.69 -15.71
C ALA A 370 -24.55 9.27 -16.30
N SER A 371 -24.21 9.15 -17.59
CA SER A 371 -24.14 7.86 -18.24
C SER A 371 -22.91 7.06 -17.79
N GLU A 372 -23.01 5.72 -17.83
CA GLU A 372 -21.88 4.84 -17.50
C GLU A 372 -20.60 5.18 -18.31
N LYS A 373 -20.77 5.47 -19.59
CA LYS A 373 -19.68 5.86 -20.48
C LYS A 373 -19.02 7.18 -20.04
N GLU A 374 -19.84 8.16 -19.65
CA GLU A 374 -19.36 9.45 -19.15
C GLU A 374 -18.55 9.26 -17.86
N LEU A 375 -19.05 8.44 -16.92
CA LEU A 375 -18.38 8.15 -15.65
C LEU A 375 -17.04 7.45 -15.85
N VAL A 376 -16.96 6.47 -16.74
CA VAL A 376 -15.70 5.78 -17.06
C VAL A 376 -14.67 6.75 -17.67
N TRP A 377 -15.08 7.63 -18.60
CA TRP A 377 -14.17 8.60 -19.18
C TRP A 377 -13.73 9.68 -18.18
N LEU A 378 -14.63 10.12 -17.31
CA LEU A 378 -14.26 11.03 -16.22
C LEU A 378 -13.24 10.36 -15.28
N GLY A 379 -13.46 9.09 -14.91
CA GLY A 379 -12.51 8.33 -14.09
C GLY A 379 -11.11 8.29 -14.71
N ARG A 380 -11.04 8.02 -16.01
CA ARG A 380 -9.75 8.07 -16.74
C ARG A 380 -9.11 9.45 -16.71
N ALA A 381 -9.87 10.51 -16.94
CA ALA A 381 -9.36 11.87 -16.86
C ALA A 381 -8.83 12.21 -15.46
N MET A 382 -9.52 11.75 -14.41
CA MET A 382 -9.10 11.98 -13.02
C MET A 382 -7.82 11.23 -12.65
N VAL A 383 -7.53 10.07 -13.24
CA VAL A 383 -6.23 9.41 -13.12
C VAL A 383 -5.09 10.36 -13.52
N LEU A 384 -5.25 11.08 -14.64
CA LEU A 384 -4.23 12.03 -15.11
C LEU A 384 -4.08 13.24 -14.16
N VAL A 385 -5.19 13.75 -13.65
CA VAL A 385 -5.18 14.90 -12.72
C VAL A 385 -4.45 14.54 -11.42
N ILE A 386 -4.80 13.40 -10.81
CA ILE A 386 -4.18 12.96 -9.55
C ILE A 386 -2.70 12.64 -9.75
N ALA A 387 -2.36 11.97 -10.85
CA ALA A 387 -0.98 11.70 -11.21
C ALA A 387 -0.16 12.98 -11.40
N GLY A 388 -0.72 14.00 -12.03
CA GLY A 388 -0.10 15.32 -12.17
C GLY A 388 0.20 15.99 -10.82
N ILE A 389 -0.74 15.92 -9.87
CA ILE A 389 -0.53 16.44 -8.51
C ILE A 389 0.53 15.60 -7.76
N ALA A 390 0.51 14.29 -7.90
CA ALA A 390 1.52 13.40 -7.29
C ALA A 390 2.92 13.68 -7.83
N ILE A 391 3.07 13.92 -9.14
CA ILE A 391 4.33 14.33 -9.77
C ILE A 391 4.79 15.69 -9.22
N TRP A 392 3.86 16.63 -9.02
CA TRP A 392 4.20 17.93 -8.46
C TRP A 392 4.73 17.82 -7.02
N ILE A 393 4.10 16.98 -6.17
CA ILE A 393 4.57 16.71 -4.80
C ILE A 393 5.95 16.01 -4.82
N ALA A 394 6.18 15.13 -5.78
CA ALA A 394 7.40 14.34 -5.90
C ALA A 394 8.62 15.12 -6.43
N GLN A 395 8.53 16.44 -6.66
CA GLN A 395 9.65 17.23 -7.19
C GLN A 395 10.84 17.35 -6.25
N ASP A 396 10.67 17.14 -4.95
CA ASP A 396 11.75 17.15 -3.98
C ASP A 396 12.56 15.85 -4.04
N GLU A 397 13.77 15.92 -4.60
CA GLU A 397 14.71 14.80 -4.73
C GLU A 397 15.13 14.19 -3.38
N ASN A 398 15.09 14.99 -2.30
CA ASN A 398 15.44 14.52 -0.94
C ASN A 398 14.33 13.72 -0.28
N SER A 399 13.17 13.63 -0.91
CA SER A 399 12.05 12.84 -0.38
C SER A 399 12.44 11.38 -0.17
N LYS A 400 12.08 10.82 0.98
CA LYS A 400 12.26 9.40 1.29
C LYS A 400 10.96 8.65 1.07
N VAL A 401 11.05 7.54 0.33
CA VAL A 401 9.89 6.69 -0.01
C VAL A 401 9.18 6.23 1.26
N LEU A 402 9.94 5.68 2.22
CA LEU A 402 9.37 5.15 3.45
C LEU A 402 8.63 6.23 4.27
N LYS A 403 9.15 7.46 4.32
CA LYS A 403 8.52 8.55 5.09
C LYS A 403 7.21 9.05 4.51
N LEU A 404 7.12 9.13 3.18
CA LEU A 404 5.86 9.47 2.51
C LEU A 404 4.80 8.39 2.71
N VAL A 405 5.21 7.11 2.63
CA VAL A 405 4.33 5.96 2.89
C VAL A 405 3.89 5.96 4.34
N GLU A 406 4.80 6.11 5.30
CA GLU A 406 4.52 6.16 6.75
C GLU A 406 3.38 7.12 7.07
N PHE A 407 3.45 8.35 6.57
CA PHE A 407 2.44 9.38 6.82
C PHE A 407 1.08 9.04 6.18
N ALA A 408 1.07 8.64 4.91
CA ALA A 408 -0.17 8.29 4.21
C ALA A 408 -0.82 7.03 4.81
N TRP A 409 -0.02 6.05 5.18
CA TRP A 409 -0.45 4.81 5.83
C TRP A 409 -1.11 5.08 7.18
N ALA A 410 -0.48 5.96 8.00
CA ALA A 410 -1.06 6.42 9.27
C ALA A 410 -2.38 7.15 9.07
N GLY A 411 -2.45 8.01 8.06
CA GLY A 411 -3.66 8.77 7.74
C GLY A 411 -4.85 7.86 7.43
N PHE A 412 -4.66 6.89 6.56
CA PHE A 412 -5.69 5.90 6.24
C PHE A 412 -6.03 4.99 7.42
N GLY A 413 -5.01 4.45 8.08
CA GLY A 413 -5.17 3.55 9.22
C GLY A 413 -5.99 4.20 10.34
N SER A 414 -5.71 5.46 10.64
CA SER A 414 -6.39 6.21 11.69
C SER A 414 -7.78 6.71 11.31
N ALA A 415 -7.95 7.22 10.07
CA ALA A 415 -9.23 7.77 9.64
C ALA A 415 -10.26 6.66 9.33
N PHE A 416 -9.84 5.58 8.68
CA PHE A 416 -10.75 4.54 8.23
C PHE A 416 -10.71 3.25 9.07
N GLY A 417 -9.57 2.89 9.67
CA GLY A 417 -9.43 1.64 10.41
C GLY A 417 -10.50 1.45 11.49
N PRO A 418 -10.62 2.36 12.45
CA PRO A 418 -11.67 2.30 13.45
C PRO A 418 -13.07 2.32 12.84
N VAL A 419 -13.31 3.17 11.84
CA VAL A 419 -14.62 3.29 11.19
C VAL A 419 -15.03 2.00 10.51
N VAL A 420 -14.13 1.35 9.78
CA VAL A 420 -14.37 0.03 9.15
C VAL A 420 -14.68 -1.01 10.21
N LEU A 421 -13.85 -1.12 11.24
CA LEU A 421 -14.06 -2.10 12.31
C LEU A 421 -15.40 -1.90 13.00
N PHE A 422 -15.68 -0.71 13.50
CA PHE A 422 -16.94 -0.44 14.19
C PHE A 422 -18.15 -0.59 13.27
N SER A 423 -18.05 -0.22 11.97
CA SER A 423 -19.14 -0.38 11.01
C SER A 423 -19.53 -1.83 10.78
N LEU A 424 -18.58 -2.77 10.90
CA LEU A 424 -18.77 -4.20 10.67
C LEU A 424 -19.11 -5.00 11.93
N PHE A 425 -18.80 -4.45 13.13
CA PHE A 425 -18.96 -5.20 14.37
C PHE A 425 -19.91 -4.54 15.38
N TRP A 426 -20.24 -3.27 15.22
CA TRP A 426 -21.06 -2.56 16.19
C TRP A 426 -22.33 -1.97 15.57
N LYS A 427 -23.45 -2.64 15.82
CA LYS A 427 -24.78 -2.25 15.31
C LYS A 427 -25.22 -0.84 15.75
N ARG A 428 -24.77 -0.41 16.95
CA ARG A 428 -25.13 0.88 17.57
C ARG A 428 -24.42 2.08 16.93
N MET A 429 -23.38 1.87 16.13
CA MET A 429 -22.63 2.94 15.50
C MET A 429 -23.51 3.82 14.60
N THR A 430 -23.37 5.15 14.73
CA THR A 430 -24.16 6.15 13.98
C THR A 430 -23.35 6.81 12.86
N SER A 431 -24.03 7.47 11.92
CA SER A 431 -23.39 8.23 10.85
C SER A 431 -22.53 9.39 11.37
N SER A 432 -23.02 10.10 12.39
CA SER A 432 -22.27 11.18 13.03
C SER A 432 -21.00 10.68 13.69
N ALA A 433 -21.05 9.48 14.28
CA ALA A 433 -19.88 8.83 14.88
C ALA A 433 -18.87 8.39 13.82
N ALA A 434 -19.33 7.86 12.68
CA ALA A 434 -18.45 7.52 11.55
C ALA A 434 -17.71 8.76 11.05
N MET A 435 -18.42 9.86 10.86
CA MET A 435 -17.83 11.14 10.44
C MET A 435 -16.85 11.68 11.48
N ALA A 436 -17.22 11.66 12.75
CA ALA A 436 -16.33 12.11 13.85
C ALA A 436 -15.04 11.28 13.88
N GLY A 437 -15.14 9.95 13.77
CA GLY A 437 -13.98 9.06 13.75
C GLY A 437 -13.04 9.35 12.57
N MET A 438 -13.57 9.51 11.35
CA MET A 438 -12.79 9.86 10.18
C MET A 438 -12.05 11.18 10.33
N VAL A 439 -12.77 12.23 10.74
CA VAL A 439 -12.20 13.58 10.89
C VAL A 439 -11.16 13.61 12.00
N VAL A 440 -11.49 13.06 13.18
CA VAL A 440 -10.57 13.01 14.32
C VAL A 440 -9.32 12.22 13.97
N GLY A 441 -9.46 11.03 13.34
CA GLY A 441 -8.31 10.22 12.92
C GLY A 441 -7.38 10.96 11.97
N ALA A 442 -7.92 11.60 10.93
CA ALA A 442 -7.15 12.37 9.97
C ALA A 442 -6.47 13.60 10.61
N VAL A 443 -7.21 14.37 11.40
CA VAL A 443 -6.71 15.60 12.06
C VAL A 443 -5.62 15.26 13.08
N VAL A 444 -5.80 14.20 13.87
CA VAL A 444 -4.80 13.79 14.87
C VAL A 444 -3.50 13.38 14.21
N VAL A 445 -3.54 12.58 13.13
CA VAL A 445 -2.32 12.21 12.38
C VAL A 445 -1.59 13.44 11.88
N PHE A 446 -2.31 14.36 11.23
CA PHE A 446 -1.70 15.59 10.73
C PHE A 446 -1.13 16.46 11.86
N ALA A 447 -1.90 16.70 12.93
CA ALA A 447 -1.47 17.52 14.06
C ALA A 447 -0.29 16.89 14.81
N TRP A 448 -0.29 15.56 14.99
CA TRP A 448 0.79 14.84 15.67
C TRP A 448 2.11 14.99 14.95
N LYS A 449 2.08 14.87 13.62
CA LYS A 449 3.29 14.98 12.79
C LYS A 449 3.78 16.41 12.61
N SER A 450 2.88 17.39 12.47
CA SER A 450 3.21 18.73 11.97
C SER A 450 3.16 19.80 13.05
N VAL A 451 2.37 19.62 14.11
CA VAL A 451 2.08 20.67 15.10
C VAL A 451 2.61 20.32 16.49
N ILE A 452 2.50 19.04 16.90
CA ILE A 452 2.92 18.63 18.24
C ILE A 452 4.44 18.52 18.28
N PRO A 453 5.14 19.28 19.19
CA PRO A 453 6.59 19.17 19.32
C PRO A 453 6.97 17.78 19.81
N GLN A 454 7.84 17.09 19.08
CA GLN A 454 8.35 15.76 19.44
C GLN A 454 9.49 15.88 20.47
N THR A 455 9.23 16.59 21.56
CA THR A 455 10.23 16.91 22.59
C THR A 455 10.38 15.84 23.66
N SER A 456 9.49 14.88 23.71
CA SER A 456 9.55 13.74 24.63
C SER A 456 9.25 12.44 23.90
N GLU A 457 9.69 11.33 24.47
CA GLU A 457 9.47 10.00 23.93
C GLU A 457 7.97 9.69 23.71
N TRP A 458 7.10 10.18 24.58
CA TRP A 458 5.63 10.03 24.48
C TRP A 458 5.03 10.74 23.27
N PHE A 459 5.61 11.83 22.82
CA PHE A 459 5.17 12.57 21.64
C PHE A 459 5.88 12.12 20.37
N ASN A 460 6.95 11.34 20.49
CA ASN A 460 7.70 10.78 19.35
C ASN A 460 7.21 9.37 18.97
N VAL A 461 5.99 9.00 19.34
CA VAL A 461 5.37 7.75 18.87
C VAL A 461 4.78 7.93 17.46
N TYR A 462 4.72 6.83 16.72
CA TYR A 462 4.12 6.82 15.39
C TYR A 462 2.69 7.38 15.42
N GLU A 463 2.42 8.38 14.60
CA GLU A 463 1.17 9.14 14.58
C GLU A 463 -0.09 8.29 14.38
N MET A 464 0.04 7.08 13.85
CA MET A 464 -1.06 6.12 13.76
C MET A 464 -1.61 5.72 15.12
N ILE A 465 -0.77 5.59 16.14
CA ILE A 465 -1.20 5.15 17.48
C ILE A 465 -2.21 6.14 18.07
N PRO A 466 -1.86 7.40 18.28
CA PRO A 466 -2.83 8.38 18.79
C PRO A 466 -3.99 8.57 17.82
N GLY A 467 -3.77 8.60 16.51
CA GLY A 467 -4.83 8.75 15.52
C GLY A 467 -5.89 7.65 15.63
N PHE A 468 -5.46 6.39 15.69
CA PHE A 468 -6.36 5.23 15.81
C PHE A 468 -7.12 5.23 17.14
N ILE A 469 -6.46 5.56 18.26
CA ILE A 469 -7.07 5.62 19.58
C ILE A 469 -8.11 6.72 19.66
N PHE A 470 -7.76 7.97 19.28
CA PHE A 470 -8.68 9.09 19.34
C PHE A 470 -9.86 8.95 18.38
N ALA A 471 -9.65 8.40 17.19
CA ALA A 471 -10.74 8.06 16.27
C ALA A 471 -11.70 7.02 16.89
N SER A 472 -11.16 5.97 17.52
CA SER A 472 -11.98 4.96 18.21
C SER A 472 -12.79 5.55 19.36
N LEU A 473 -12.17 6.39 20.17
CA LEU A 473 -12.85 7.10 21.28
C LEU A 473 -13.95 8.03 20.75
N ALA A 474 -13.66 8.80 19.69
CA ALA A 474 -14.66 9.66 19.06
C ALA A 474 -15.87 8.88 18.56
N ILE A 475 -15.65 7.72 17.91
CA ILE A 475 -16.73 6.84 17.46
C ILE A 475 -17.57 6.36 18.63
N ILE A 476 -16.95 5.90 19.71
CA ILE A 476 -17.66 5.38 20.89
C ILE A 476 -18.48 6.49 21.53
N VAL A 477 -17.85 7.62 21.86
CA VAL A 477 -18.50 8.73 22.57
C VAL A 477 -19.65 9.29 21.74
N VAL A 478 -19.42 9.61 20.46
CA VAL A 478 -20.47 10.19 19.61
C VAL A 478 -21.59 9.19 19.37
N SER A 479 -21.30 7.88 19.19
CA SER A 479 -22.37 6.88 19.05
C SER A 479 -23.25 6.80 20.31
N LEU A 480 -22.66 6.85 21.49
CA LEU A 480 -23.41 6.75 22.75
C LEU A 480 -24.24 8.01 23.05
N LEU A 481 -23.75 9.19 22.66
CA LEU A 481 -24.43 10.47 22.85
C LEU A 481 -25.47 10.77 21.76
N SER A 482 -25.40 10.14 20.61
CA SER A 482 -26.34 10.33 19.51
C SER A 482 -27.59 9.45 19.67
N ALA A 483 -28.68 9.82 18.99
CA ALA A 483 -29.84 8.95 18.84
C ALA A 483 -29.45 7.60 18.20
N GLU A 484 -30.17 6.55 18.54
CA GLU A 484 -29.91 5.24 17.96
C GLU A 484 -30.15 5.23 16.44
N PRO A 485 -29.40 4.40 15.69
CA PRO A 485 -29.69 4.18 14.28
C PRO A 485 -31.13 3.72 14.05
N GLU A 486 -31.69 4.12 12.92
CA GLU A 486 -33.04 3.71 12.50
C GLU A 486 -33.15 2.17 12.44
N ASN A 487 -34.39 1.67 12.62
CA ASN A 487 -34.63 0.22 12.64
C ASN A 487 -34.22 -0.45 11.32
N GLU A 488 -34.43 0.19 10.18
CA GLU A 488 -34.02 -0.32 8.86
C GLU A 488 -32.50 -0.54 8.79
N VAL A 489 -31.69 0.38 9.31
CA VAL A 489 -30.23 0.28 9.40
C VAL A 489 -29.81 -0.91 10.27
N LYS A 490 -30.49 -1.09 11.42
CA LYS A 490 -30.22 -2.21 12.34
C LYS A 490 -30.60 -3.56 11.72
N GLU A 491 -31.75 -3.63 11.03
CA GLU A 491 -32.19 -4.84 10.34
C GLU A 491 -31.25 -5.22 9.17
N THR A 492 -30.81 -4.24 8.39
CA THR A 492 -29.83 -4.47 7.31
C THR A 492 -28.54 -5.03 7.85
N PHE A 493 -28.05 -4.49 8.98
CA PHE A 493 -26.87 -5.01 9.67
C PHE A 493 -27.05 -6.47 10.10
N GLU A 494 -28.20 -6.82 10.72
CA GLU A 494 -28.48 -8.17 11.19
C GLU A 494 -28.63 -9.18 10.02
N LYS A 495 -29.29 -8.75 8.93
CA LYS A 495 -29.39 -9.55 7.70
C LYS A 495 -28.01 -9.84 7.09
N ALA A 496 -27.15 -8.81 7.01
CA ALA A 496 -25.78 -8.96 6.51
C ALA A 496 -24.94 -9.87 7.42
N GLU A 497 -25.07 -9.74 8.74
CA GLU A 497 -24.37 -10.60 9.69
C GLU A 497 -24.80 -12.07 9.57
N LYS A 498 -26.13 -12.32 9.43
CA LYS A 498 -26.68 -13.66 9.22
C LYS A 498 -26.14 -14.26 7.91
N ALA A 499 -26.23 -13.49 6.81
CA ALA A 499 -25.73 -13.93 5.50
C ALA A 499 -24.21 -14.24 5.54
N TYR A 500 -23.43 -13.45 6.26
CA TYR A 500 -22.00 -13.72 6.44
C TYR A 500 -21.75 -15.05 7.20
N LYS A 501 -22.52 -15.33 8.24
CA LYS A 501 -22.40 -16.58 9.01
C LYS A 501 -22.75 -17.81 8.17
N GLU A 502 -23.74 -17.67 7.28
CA GLU A 502 -24.16 -18.74 6.36
C GLU A 502 -23.17 -18.94 5.19
N ALA A 503 -22.47 -17.88 4.77
CA ALA A 503 -21.52 -17.93 3.66
C ALA A 503 -20.11 -18.45 4.06
N LYS A 504 -19.79 -18.50 5.34
CA LYS A 504 -18.51 -18.94 5.89
C LYS A 504 -18.40 -20.46 5.92
#